data_ce4264f3f2055d4a18b2ec6cad980d94
#
_entry.id   ce4264f3f2055d4a18b2ec6cad980d94
#
_cell.length_a   1.000
_cell.length_b   1.000
_cell.length_c   1.000
_cell.angle_alpha   90.00
_cell.angle_beta   90.00
_cell.angle_gamma   90.00
#
_symmetry.space_group_name_H-M   'P 1'
#
loop_
_entity.id
_entity.type
_entity.pdbx_description
1 polymer ?
#
loop_
_entity_poly.entity_id
_entity_poly.type
_entity_poly.pdbx_seq_one_letter_code
_entity_poly.pdbx_strand_id
1 'polypeptide(L)'
;RLLVRPLRYLGFRVSNESHVDTILTNTNYYPGIIQFFGYTLVQTLVTHYTQYYDAVRGNPPFDLHDDQLASIMNSRDLNRNIKDRLRWTLEMDDRYYMLARCITVLYHLYSNNYSVISSGFDVASICEVKDMYDIHCLESLSEREIVALLDEMEEMGILSRPTAEESRYLLRRRSFIDV
;
A
#
# COMPACT_ATOMS: atom_id res chain seq x y z
N ARG A 1 14.18 8.53 -6.04
CA ARG A 1 14.90 9.72 -5.57
C ARG A 1 14.60 10.04 -4.11
N LEU A 2 13.32 9.96 -3.65
CA LEU A 2 12.88 10.28 -2.27
C LEU A 2 13.52 9.38 -1.20
N LEU A 3 13.88 8.16 -1.51
CA LEU A 3 14.49 7.20 -0.58
C LEU A 3 16.03 7.16 -0.75
N VAL A 4 16.51 6.94 -1.96
CA VAL A 4 17.92 6.63 -2.22
C VAL A 4 18.85 7.83 -1.95
N ARG A 5 18.41 9.06 -2.27
CA ARG A 5 19.24 10.25 -2.02
C ARG A 5 19.48 10.49 -0.52
N PRO A 6 18.45 10.55 0.35
CA PRO A 6 18.65 10.72 1.78
C PRO A 6 19.54 9.63 2.39
N LEU A 7 19.29 8.35 2.04
CA LEU A 7 20.12 7.24 2.52
C LEU A 7 21.60 7.43 2.15
N ARG A 8 21.85 7.82 0.91
CA ARG A 8 23.24 8.07 0.44
C ARG A 8 23.93 9.21 1.20
N TYR A 9 23.21 10.29 1.51
CA TYR A 9 23.75 11.39 2.33
C TYR A 9 24.06 10.94 3.76
N LEU A 10 23.33 9.97 4.28
CA LEU A 10 23.56 9.38 5.59
C LEU A 10 24.63 8.28 5.59
N GLY A 11 25.28 8.03 4.45
CA GLY A 11 26.33 7.03 4.33
C GLY A 11 25.84 5.63 4.06
N PHE A 12 24.56 5.44 3.69
CA PHE A 12 24.03 4.14 3.31
C PHE A 12 23.93 4.00 1.79
N ARG A 13 24.18 2.80 1.30
CA ARG A 13 24.10 2.45 -0.12
C ARG A 13 23.09 1.33 -0.32
N VAL A 14 22.16 1.56 -1.24
CA VAL A 14 21.26 0.52 -1.76
C VAL A 14 21.93 -0.04 -3.02
N SER A 15 22.67 -1.13 -2.87
CA SER A 15 23.45 -1.75 -3.94
C SER A 15 22.60 -2.61 -4.86
N ASN A 16 21.48 -3.14 -4.34
CA ASN A 16 20.57 -3.97 -5.09
C ASN A 16 19.32 -3.15 -5.49
N GLU A 17 19.10 -2.98 -6.79
CA GLU A 17 17.93 -2.26 -7.32
C GLU A 17 16.62 -2.94 -6.93
N SER A 18 16.61 -4.26 -6.76
CA SER A 18 15.42 -4.99 -6.31
C SER A 18 14.94 -4.54 -4.92
N HIS A 19 15.82 -4.04 -4.06
CA HIS A 19 15.44 -3.45 -2.77
C HIS A 19 14.57 -2.20 -2.96
N VAL A 20 14.92 -1.36 -3.93
CA VAL A 20 14.14 -0.16 -4.24
C VAL A 20 12.75 -0.55 -4.74
N ASP A 21 12.67 -1.50 -5.66
CA ASP A 21 11.39 -1.99 -6.21
C ASP A 21 10.54 -2.65 -5.11
N THR A 22 11.15 -3.45 -4.24
CA THR A 22 10.47 -4.05 -3.10
C THR A 22 9.90 -2.99 -2.17
N ILE A 23 10.67 -1.95 -1.83
CA ILE A 23 10.20 -0.84 -1.00
C ILE A 23 9.06 -0.09 -1.68
N LEU A 24 9.21 0.26 -2.95
CA LEU A 24 8.20 1.01 -3.70
C LEU A 24 6.89 0.24 -3.80
N THR A 25 6.95 -1.05 -4.12
CA THR A 25 5.77 -1.93 -4.21
C THR A 25 5.08 -2.05 -2.84
N ASN A 26 5.86 -2.27 -1.77
CA ASN A 26 5.29 -2.41 -0.43
C ASN A 26 4.76 -1.10 0.16
N THR A 27 5.26 0.06 -0.28
CA THR A 27 4.78 1.38 0.12
C THR A 27 3.74 1.96 -0.84
N ASN A 28 3.32 1.16 -1.83
CA ASN A 28 2.34 1.56 -2.84
C ASN A 28 2.75 2.81 -3.63
N TYR A 29 4.04 3.08 -3.77
CA TYR A 29 4.56 4.32 -4.37
C TYR A 29 4.08 5.59 -3.66
N TYR A 30 3.48 5.48 -2.47
CA TYR A 30 2.93 6.64 -1.75
C TYR A 30 4.06 7.43 -1.07
N PRO A 31 4.31 8.69 -1.45
CA PRO A 31 5.49 9.44 -0.98
C PRO A 31 5.62 9.52 0.54
N GLY A 32 4.50 9.73 1.25
CA GLY A 32 4.50 9.80 2.71
C GLY A 32 4.85 8.47 3.37
N ILE A 33 4.42 7.33 2.79
CA ILE A 33 4.77 5.99 3.30
C ILE A 33 6.23 5.68 2.97
N ILE A 34 6.73 6.07 1.78
CA ILE A 34 8.15 5.93 1.41
C ILE A 34 9.03 6.70 2.39
N GLN A 35 8.66 7.93 2.76
CA GLN A 35 9.40 8.73 3.73
C GLN A 35 9.39 8.09 5.12
N PHE A 36 8.23 7.62 5.57
CA PHE A 36 8.11 6.92 6.84
C PHE A 36 8.94 5.62 6.85
N PHE A 37 8.89 4.85 5.77
CA PHE A 37 9.75 3.68 5.59
C PHE A 37 11.23 4.06 5.70
N GLY A 38 11.65 5.11 4.96
CA GLY A 38 13.02 5.61 4.99
C GLY A 38 13.45 6.03 6.40
N TYR A 39 12.58 6.69 7.16
CA TYR A 39 12.84 7.04 8.56
C TYR A 39 13.03 5.79 9.43
N THR A 40 12.11 4.81 9.34
CA THR A 40 12.19 3.55 10.10
C THR A 40 13.46 2.78 9.75
N LEU A 41 13.81 2.74 8.46
CA LEU A 41 15.04 2.12 7.97
C LEU A 41 16.27 2.76 8.62
N VAL A 42 16.38 4.08 8.58
CA VAL A 42 17.51 4.80 9.18
C VAL A 42 17.59 4.53 10.68
N GLN A 43 16.48 4.58 11.40
CA GLN A 43 16.44 4.30 12.85
C GLN A 43 16.93 2.87 13.15
N THR A 44 16.46 1.89 12.38
CA THR A 44 16.88 0.48 12.53
C THR A 44 18.37 0.31 12.23
N LEU A 45 18.85 0.91 11.14
CA LEU A 45 20.26 0.84 10.75
C LEU A 45 21.17 1.53 11.79
N VAL A 46 20.80 2.72 12.26
CA VAL A 46 21.57 3.43 13.30
C VAL A 46 21.62 2.61 14.58
N THR A 47 20.50 2.05 15.04
CA THR A 47 20.48 1.22 16.23
C THR A 47 21.33 -0.05 16.07
N HIS A 48 21.23 -0.69 14.90
CA HIS A 48 22.01 -1.90 14.60
C HIS A 48 23.50 -1.60 14.54
N TYR A 49 23.90 -0.53 13.88
CA TYR A 49 25.31 -0.15 13.72
C TYR A 49 25.90 0.40 15.04
N THR A 50 25.15 1.08 15.89
CA THR A 50 25.64 1.50 17.21
C THR A 50 25.90 0.31 18.15
N GLN A 51 25.14 -0.77 18.01
CA GLN A 51 25.42 -2.02 18.74
C GLN A 51 26.62 -2.80 18.17
N TYR A 52 26.92 -2.64 16.88
CA TYR A 52 28.02 -3.32 16.18
C TYR A 52 29.27 -2.43 15.98
N TYR A 53 29.20 -1.15 16.32
CA TYR A 53 30.26 -0.19 16.02
C TYR A 53 31.61 -0.53 16.67
N ASP A 54 31.57 -1.26 17.78
CA ASP A 54 32.79 -1.76 18.43
C ASP A 54 33.41 -3.00 17.73
N ALA A 55 32.64 -3.68 16.88
CA ALA A 55 33.07 -4.94 16.26
C ALA A 55 33.49 -4.79 14.78
N VAL A 56 32.93 -3.79 14.04
CA VAL A 56 33.20 -3.64 12.59
C VAL A 56 33.59 -2.19 12.31
N ARG A 57 34.89 -1.91 12.33
CA ARG A 57 35.48 -0.63 11.83
C ARG A 57 35.33 -0.55 10.32
N GLY A 58 34.13 -0.41 9.81
CA GLY A 58 33.88 -0.13 8.40
C GLY A 58 33.71 1.37 8.16
N ASN A 59 34.27 1.87 7.05
CA ASN A 59 34.01 3.22 6.59
C ASN A 59 32.74 3.24 5.71
N PRO A 60 31.90 4.30 5.77
CA PRO A 60 30.79 4.47 4.83
C PRO A 60 31.34 4.46 3.38
N PRO A 61 30.53 4.02 2.40
CA PRO A 61 29.11 3.71 2.51
C PRO A 61 28.83 2.29 3.04
N PHE A 62 27.79 2.17 3.89
CA PHE A 62 27.31 0.89 4.38
C PHE A 62 26.23 0.34 3.45
N ASP A 63 26.34 -0.91 3.05
CA ASP A 63 25.34 -1.56 2.19
C ASP A 63 24.10 -1.98 2.99
N LEU A 64 22.93 -1.81 2.38
CA LEU A 64 21.66 -2.34 2.88
C LEU A 64 21.60 -3.84 2.55
N HIS A 65 21.37 -4.68 3.56
CA HIS A 65 21.26 -6.12 3.44
C HIS A 65 19.80 -6.59 3.42
N ASP A 66 19.55 -7.76 2.83
CA ASP A 66 18.22 -8.36 2.67
C ASP A 66 17.52 -8.61 4.00
N ASP A 67 18.24 -9.08 5.01
CA ASP A 67 17.75 -9.33 6.36
C ASP A 67 17.27 -8.06 7.08
N GLN A 68 18.00 -6.96 6.89
CA GLN A 68 17.61 -5.66 7.43
C GLN A 68 16.33 -5.15 6.77
N LEU A 69 16.25 -5.27 5.43
CA LEU A 69 15.07 -4.91 4.68
C LEU A 69 13.86 -5.75 5.09
N ALA A 70 14.02 -7.07 5.19
CA ALA A 70 12.97 -7.99 5.61
C ALA A 70 12.49 -7.69 7.05
N SER A 71 13.41 -7.39 7.96
CA SER A 71 13.08 -7.02 9.34
C SER A 71 12.19 -5.77 9.39
N ILE A 72 12.51 -4.74 8.59
CA ILE A 72 11.75 -3.50 8.55
C ILE A 72 10.39 -3.71 7.89
N MET A 73 10.34 -4.48 6.79
CA MET A 73 9.10 -4.81 6.09
C MET A 73 8.10 -5.55 6.98
N ASN A 74 8.62 -6.38 7.90
CA ASN A 74 7.82 -7.14 8.87
C ASN A 74 7.59 -6.37 10.18
N SER A 75 8.09 -5.13 10.29
CA SER A 75 7.90 -4.30 11.48
C SER A 75 6.42 -4.01 11.70
N ARG A 76 5.96 -4.26 12.95
CA ARG A 76 4.57 -3.95 13.36
C ARG A 76 4.27 -2.46 13.23
N ASP A 77 5.23 -1.60 13.55
CA ASP A 77 5.06 -0.16 13.51
C ASP A 77 4.91 0.35 12.08
N LEU A 78 5.70 -0.17 11.13
CA LEU A 78 5.55 0.16 9.72
C LEU A 78 4.17 -0.27 9.21
N ASN A 79 3.78 -1.51 9.45
CA ASN A 79 2.50 -2.04 9.00
C ASN A 79 1.31 -1.28 9.63
N ARG A 80 1.40 -0.94 10.92
CA ARG A 80 0.40 -0.12 11.60
C ARG A 80 0.29 1.27 10.97
N ASN A 81 1.40 1.96 10.76
CA ASN A 81 1.39 3.30 10.14
C ASN A 81 0.83 3.29 8.72
N ILE A 82 1.12 2.23 7.94
CA ILE A 82 0.53 2.05 6.61
C ILE A 82 -0.99 1.89 6.75
N LYS A 83 -1.46 1.01 7.63
CA LYS A 83 -2.88 0.79 7.87
C LYS A 83 -3.59 2.07 8.34
N ASP A 84 -3.02 2.78 9.31
CA ASP A 84 -3.62 4.01 9.85
C ASP A 84 -3.76 5.10 8.76
N ARG A 85 -2.75 5.27 7.90
CA ARG A 85 -2.84 6.24 6.79
C ARG A 85 -3.91 5.88 5.79
N LEU A 86 -4.00 4.61 5.42
CA LEU A 86 -5.02 4.14 4.49
C LEU A 86 -6.42 4.29 5.08
N ARG A 87 -6.56 3.95 6.36
CA ARG A 87 -7.80 4.13 7.11
C ARG A 87 -8.23 5.59 7.13
N TRP A 88 -7.33 6.52 7.47
CA TRP A 88 -7.65 7.95 7.47
C TRP A 88 -8.07 8.47 6.10
N THR A 89 -7.48 7.95 5.02
CA THR A 89 -7.90 8.32 3.66
C THR A 89 -9.32 7.80 3.36
N LEU A 90 -9.65 6.59 3.79
CA LEU A 90 -11.01 6.03 3.64
C LEU A 90 -12.03 6.76 4.53
N GLU A 91 -11.63 7.20 5.72
CA GLU A 91 -12.49 7.94 6.67
C GLU A 91 -12.71 9.41 6.25
N MET A 92 -12.03 9.91 5.21
CA MET A 92 -12.30 11.26 4.66
C MET A 92 -13.69 11.37 4.03
N ASP A 93 -14.23 10.27 3.51
CA ASP A 93 -15.56 10.21 2.92
C ASP A 93 -16.15 8.79 3.14
N ASP A 94 -17.33 8.72 3.75
CA ASP A 94 -18.02 7.45 4.02
C ASP A 94 -18.23 6.62 2.74
N ARG A 95 -18.36 7.29 1.58
CA ARG A 95 -18.52 6.62 0.28
C ARG A 95 -17.27 5.84 -0.11
N TYR A 96 -16.07 6.37 0.12
CA TYR A 96 -14.81 5.64 -0.13
C TYR A 96 -14.71 4.40 0.76
N TYR A 97 -15.03 4.57 2.04
CA TYR A 97 -15.01 3.46 2.99
C TYR A 97 -15.98 2.35 2.56
N MET A 98 -17.21 2.71 2.17
CA MET A 98 -18.20 1.72 1.78
C MET A 98 -17.87 1.07 0.42
N LEU A 99 -17.34 1.80 -0.57
CA LEU A 99 -16.87 1.21 -1.83
C LEU A 99 -15.71 0.22 -1.59
N ALA A 100 -14.76 0.56 -0.71
CA ALA A 100 -13.70 -0.37 -0.33
C ALA A 100 -14.27 -1.64 0.34
N ARG A 101 -15.34 -1.51 1.14
CA ARG A 101 -16.06 -2.65 1.74
C ARG A 101 -16.76 -3.50 0.68
N CYS A 102 -17.42 -2.91 -0.31
CA CYS A 102 -18.01 -3.66 -1.42
C CYS A 102 -16.96 -4.52 -2.14
N ILE A 103 -15.81 -3.93 -2.44
CA ILE A 103 -14.70 -4.66 -3.07
C ILE A 103 -14.18 -5.77 -2.14
N THR A 104 -14.10 -5.52 -0.82
CA THR A 104 -13.70 -6.54 0.16
C THR A 104 -14.67 -7.73 0.18
N VAL A 105 -15.98 -7.46 0.13
CA VAL A 105 -17.00 -8.51 0.03
C VAL A 105 -16.80 -9.35 -1.23
N LEU A 106 -16.54 -8.72 -2.37
CA LEU A 106 -16.24 -9.43 -3.63
C LEU A 106 -14.99 -10.31 -3.51
N TYR A 107 -13.93 -9.82 -2.85
CA TYR A 107 -12.75 -10.66 -2.55
C TYR A 107 -13.11 -11.91 -1.74
N HIS A 108 -13.98 -11.79 -0.76
CA HIS A 108 -14.43 -12.94 0.04
C HIS A 108 -15.31 -13.89 -0.77
N LEU A 109 -16.26 -13.37 -1.55
CA LEU A 109 -17.15 -14.18 -2.39
C LEU A 109 -16.35 -14.98 -3.44
N TYR A 110 -15.33 -14.39 -4.02
CA TYR A 110 -14.50 -15.03 -5.04
C TYR A 110 -13.16 -15.57 -4.51
N SER A 111 -13.02 -15.76 -3.19
CA SER A 111 -11.76 -16.17 -2.54
C SER A 111 -11.12 -17.43 -3.13
N ASN A 112 -11.92 -18.34 -3.68
CA ASN A 112 -11.47 -19.57 -4.32
C ASN A 112 -11.17 -19.42 -5.83
N ASN A 113 -11.39 -18.24 -6.41
CA ASN A 113 -11.19 -17.99 -7.83
C ASN A 113 -10.11 -16.93 -8.07
N TYR A 114 -8.86 -17.38 -8.11
CA TYR A 114 -7.69 -16.50 -8.25
C TYR A 114 -7.73 -15.67 -9.55
N SER A 115 -8.28 -16.22 -10.64
CA SER A 115 -8.33 -15.50 -11.92
C SER A 115 -9.27 -14.29 -11.86
N VAL A 116 -10.42 -14.42 -11.19
CA VAL A 116 -11.37 -13.30 -10.97
C VAL A 116 -10.74 -12.25 -10.09
N ILE A 117 -10.13 -12.68 -8.97
CA ILE A 117 -9.45 -11.76 -8.04
C ILE A 117 -8.34 -10.97 -8.76
N SER A 118 -7.52 -11.63 -9.58
CA SER A 118 -6.40 -10.97 -10.26
C SER A 118 -6.81 -10.03 -11.39
N SER A 119 -7.97 -10.29 -12.02
CA SER A 119 -8.51 -9.41 -13.07
C SER A 119 -9.24 -8.17 -12.53
N GLY A 120 -9.50 -8.12 -11.22
CA GLY A 120 -10.27 -7.04 -10.60
C GLY A 120 -11.77 -7.15 -10.81
N PHE A 121 -12.50 -6.30 -10.12
CA PHE A 121 -13.96 -6.26 -10.13
C PHE A 121 -14.44 -5.08 -10.97
N ASP A 122 -15.40 -5.33 -11.84
CA ASP A 122 -16.05 -4.28 -12.62
C ASP A 122 -17.07 -3.50 -11.77
N VAL A 123 -17.47 -2.36 -12.28
CA VAL A 123 -18.39 -1.45 -11.59
C VAL A 123 -19.75 -2.11 -11.35
N ALA A 124 -20.22 -2.94 -12.28
CA ALA A 124 -21.48 -3.63 -12.17
C ALA A 124 -21.49 -4.57 -10.95
N SER A 125 -20.43 -5.38 -10.77
CA SER A 125 -20.29 -6.26 -9.60
C SER A 125 -20.23 -5.46 -8.27
N ILE A 126 -19.59 -4.28 -8.27
CA ILE A 126 -19.54 -3.41 -7.08
C ILE A 126 -20.94 -2.85 -6.79
N CYS A 127 -21.69 -2.45 -7.82
CA CYS A 127 -23.05 -1.98 -7.69
C CYS A 127 -24.00 -3.10 -7.20
N GLU A 128 -23.84 -4.34 -7.66
CA GLU A 128 -24.61 -5.48 -7.16
C GLU A 128 -24.43 -5.67 -5.64
N VAL A 129 -23.20 -5.56 -5.14
CA VAL A 129 -22.94 -5.64 -3.69
C VAL A 129 -23.56 -4.44 -2.97
N LYS A 130 -23.44 -3.22 -3.53
CA LYS A 130 -24.08 -2.01 -2.98
C LYS A 130 -25.58 -2.22 -2.80
N ASP A 131 -26.23 -2.73 -3.83
CA ASP A 131 -27.69 -2.94 -3.84
C ASP A 131 -28.11 -4.11 -2.92
N MET A 132 -27.29 -5.17 -2.84
CA MET A 132 -27.52 -6.31 -1.94
C MET A 132 -27.52 -5.93 -0.46
N TYR A 133 -26.72 -4.94 -0.08
CA TYR A 133 -26.55 -4.52 1.32
C TYR A 133 -27.22 -3.19 1.66
N ASP A 134 -28.03 -2.61 0.77
CA ASP A 134 -28.76 -1.33 0.97
C ASP A 134 -27.88 -0.22 1.56
N ILE A 135 -26.74 0.05 0.89
CA ILE A 135 -25.75 0.97 1.43
C ILE A 135 -26.21 2.42 1.25
N HIS A 136 -26.75 3.00 2.29
CA HIS A 136 -27.41 4.31 2.31
C HIS A 136 -26.60 5.45 1.67
N CYS A 137 -25.30 5.56 1.98
CA CYS A 137 -24.46 6.64 1.44
C CYS A 137 -24.14 6.49 -0.06
N LEU A 138 -24.43 5.33 -0.65
CA LEU A 138 -24.24 5.03 -2.06
C LEU A 138 -25.56 4.90 -2.84
N GLU A 139 -26.70 4.86 -2.15
CA GLU A 139 -28.01 4.51 -2.72
C GLU A 139 -28.44 5.50 -3.83
N SER A 140 -28.20 6.80 -3.62
CA SER A 140 -28.58 7.85 -4.56
C SER A 140 -27.58 8.05 -5.71
N LEU A 141 -26.44 7.35 -5.69
CA LEU A 141 -25.39 7.54 -6.67
C LEU A 141 -25.68 6.74 -7.95
N SER A 142 -25.56 7.42 -9.08
CA SER A 142 -25.53 6.78 -10.38
C SER A 142 -24.21 6.00 -10.57
N GLU A 143 -24.23 5.03 -11.47
CA GLU A 143 -23.03 4.26 -11.83
C GLU A 143 -21.87 5.17 -12.25
N ARG A 144 -22.15 6.28 -12.95
CA ARG A 144 -21.15 7.25 -13.37
C ARG A 144 -20.48 7.96 -12.18
N GLU A 145 -21.25 8.27 -11.14
CA GLU A 145 -20.71 8.88 -9.91
C GLU A 145 -19.89 7.88 -9.12
N ILE A 146 -20.31 6.60 -9.11
CA ILE A 146 -19.51 5.52 -8.49
C ILE A 146 -18.17 5.36 -9.23
N VAL A 147 -18.17 5.37 -10.56
CA VAL A 147 -16.93 5.35 -11.36
C VAL A 147 -16.02 6.51 -10.97
N ALA A 148 -16.56 7.73 -10.88
CA ALA A 148 -15.76 8.89 -10.51
C ALA A 148 -15.11 8.73 -9.11
N LEU A 149 -15.84 8.21 -8.13
CA LEU A 149 -15.30 7.94 -6.80
C LEU A 149 -14.22 6.84 -6.82
N LEU A 150 -14.42 5.78 -7.61
CA LEU A 150 -13.42 4.72 -7.76
C LEU A 150 -12.14 5.23 -8.43
N ASP A 151 -12.26 6.14 -9.40
CA ASP A 151 -11.14 6.79 -10.06
C ASP A 151 -10.37 7.69 -9.07
N GLU A 152 -11.07 8.47 -8.24
CA GLU A 152 -10.45 9.24 -7.15
C GLU A 152 -9.72 8.33 -6.15
N MET A 153 -10.30 7.18 -5.79
CA MET A 153 -9.66 6.20 -4.91
C MET A 153 -8.43 5.57 -5.57
N GLU A 154 -8.41 5.41 -6.90
CA GLU A 154 -7.23 4.97 -7.63
C GLU A 154 -6.13 6.05 -7.58
N GLU A 155 -6.46 7.31 -7.83
CA GLU A 155 -5.51 8.44 -7.74
C GLU A 155 -4.92 8.56 -6.33
N MET A 156 -5.72 8.33 -5.29
CA MET A 156 -5.25 8.28 -3.90
C MET A 156 -4.41 7.03 -3.58
N GLY A 157 -4.30 6.07 -4.49
CA GLY A 157 -3.51 4.86 -4.32
C GLY A 157 -4.16 3.78 -3.45
N ILE A 158 -5.46 3.88 -3.19
CA ILE A 158 -6.25 2.86 -2.47
C ILE A 158 -6.56 1.71 -3.42
N LEU A 159 -6.98 2.05 -4.64
CA LEU A 159 -7.28 1.10 -5.69
C LEU A 159 -6.17 1.07 -6.75
N SER A 160 -6.21 0.06 -7.59
CA SER A 160 -5.42 -0.04 -8.82
C SER A 160 -6.27 -0.67 -9.92
N ARG A 161 -5.94 -0.35 -11.18
CA ARG A 161 -6.50 -1.02 -12.34
C ARG A 161 -5.51 -2.06 -12.85
N PRO A 162 -5.92 -3.32 -13.09
CA PRO A 162 -5.05 -4.34 -13.69
C PRO A 162 -4.61 -3.96 -15.10
N THR A 163 -5.54 -3.36 -15.86
CA THR A 163 -5.33 -2.86 -17.23
C THR A 163 -5.92 -1.47 -17.35
N ALA A 164 -5.23 -0.56 -18.05
CA ALA A 164 -5.70 0.82 -18.24
C ALA A 164 -6.97 0.94 -19.12
N GLU A 165 -7.28 -0.12 -19.88
CA GLU A 165 -8.38 -0.14 -20.84
C GLU A 165 -9.70 -0.65 -20.25
N GLU A 166 -9.65 -1.31 -19.09
CA GLU A 166 -10.84 -1.88 -18.44
C GLU A 166 -11.18 -1.11 -17.16
N SER A 167 -12.47 -0.79 -16.99
CA SER A 167 -13.00 -0.19 -15.74
C SER A 167 -13.14 -1.26 -14.65
N ARG A 168 -12.01 -1.87 -14.29
CA ARG A 168 -11.90 -2.88 -13.24
C ARG A 168 -10.99 -2.39 -12.13
N TYR A 169 -11.37 -2.63 -10.90
CA TYR A 169 -10.71 -2.11 -9.71
C TYR A 169 -10.31 -3.23 -8.77
N LEU A 170 -9.12 -3.09 -8.20
CA LEU A 170 -8.55 -3.96 -7.19
C LEU A 170 -8.19 -3.13 -5.97
N LEU A 171 -8.32 -3.69 -4.79
CA LEU A 171 -7.60 -3.14 -3.64
C LEU A 171 -6.10 -3.34 -3.86
N ARG A 172 -5.36 -2.25 -3.83
CA ARG A 172 -3.92 -2.24 -4.14
C ARG A 172 -3.10 -3.10 -3.19
N ARG A 173 -3.61 -3.42 -2.00
CA ARG A 173 -3.02 -4.35 -1.03
C ARG A 173 -4.07 -5.25 -0.39
N ARG A 174 -3.73 -6.53 -0.21
CA ARG A 174 -4.53 -7.45 0.62
C ARG A 174 -4.70 -6.97 2.06
N SER A 175 -3.77 -6.17 2.59
CA SER A 175 -3.89 -5.59 3.93
C SER A 175 -5.07 -4.62 4.11
N PHE A 176 -5.71 -4.19 3.02
CA PHE A 176 -6.99 -3.47 3.08
C PHE A 176 -8.18 -4.38 3.43
N ILE A 177 -8.05 -5.68 3.17
CA ILE A 177 -9.11 -6.65 3.45
C ILE A 177 -9.28 -6.83 4.97
N ASP A 178 -8.21 -6.56 5.75
CA ASP A 178 -8.17 -6.71 7.20
C ASP A 178 -8.52 -5.41 7.96
N VAL A 179 -8.96 -4.36 7.28
CA VAL A 179 -9.41 -3.09 7.85
C VAL A 179 -10.94 -3.06 7.87
#